data_9c2ccfb75f44db5958581776548e1ead
#
_entry.id   9c2ccfb75f44db5958581776548e1ead
#
_cell.length_a   1.000
_cell.length_b   1.000
_cell.length_c   1.000
_cell.angle_alpha   90.00
_cell.angle_beta   90.00
_cell.angle_gamma   90.00
#
_symmetry.space_group_name_H-M   'P 1'
#
loop_
_entity.id
_entity.type
_entity.pdbx_description
1 polymer ?
#
loop_
_entity_poly.entity_id
_entity_poly.type
_entity_poly.pdbx_seq_one_letter_code
_entity_poly.pdbx_strand_id
1 'polypeptide(L)'
;MSIKSPQTLVSEALNEVKTITPEEAMKLNSENKCNLIDIRDGVELEKLGAIENSFHIPRGLLEFSIHPESSYVQNNQIDLNKETVLFCAAGGRSALAAKTLKEMGFKNVSHVGGGFGLMIQKGFKTKT
;
A
#
# COMPACT_ATOMS: atom_id res chain seq x y z
N MET A 1 -22.09 7.01 -24.28
CA MET A 1 -21.10 6.25 -23.50
C MET A 1 -20.87 6.92 -22.16
N SER A 2 -20.97 6.18 -21.11
CA SER A 2 -20.66 6.74 -19.80
C SER A 2 -19.36 6.13 -19.28
N ILE A 3 -18.49 6.99 -18.77
CA ILE A 3 -17.19 6.58 -18.22
C ILE A 3 -17.20 6.87 -16.72
N LYS A 4 -16.90 5.85 -15.94
CA LYS A 4 -16.85 6.03 -14.48
C LYS A 4 -15.71 6.97 -14.12
N SER A 5 -15.93 7.82 -13.13
CA SER A 5 -14.89 8.69 -12.63
C SER A 5 -13.90 7.91 -11.76
N PRO A 6 -12.68 8.43 -11.57
CA PRO A 6 -11.76 7.82 -10.61
C PRO A 6 -12.37 7.74 -9.20
N GLN A 7 -13.13 8.75 -8.80
CA GLN A 7 -13.78 8.78 -7.50
C GLN A 7 -14.79 7.63 -7.35
N THR A 8 -15.53 7.32 -8.41
CA THR A 8 -16.46 6.20 -8.40
C THR A 8 -15.72 4.88 -8.26
N LEU A 9 -14.61 4.70 -9.02
CA LEU A 9 -13.81 3.48 -8.92
C LEU A 9 -13.25 3.31 -7.51
N VAL A 10 -12.76 4.39 -6.90
CA VAL A 10 -12.24 4.34 -5.53
C VAL A 10 -13.34 3.99 -4.55
N SER A 11 -14.52 4.62 -4.68
CA SER A 11 -15.66 4.35 -3.81
C SER A 11 -16.07 2.88 -3.87
N GLU A 12 -16.11 2.31 -5.08
CA GLU A 12 -16.43 0.90 -5.27
C GLU A 12 -15.36 0.00 -4.64
N ALA A 13 -14.09 0.36 -4.82
CA ALA A 13 -12.98 -0.40 -4.23
C ALA A 13 -13.03 -0.39 -2.71
N LEU A 14 -13.33 0.76 -2.11
CA LEU A 14 -13.41 0.88 -0.66
C LEU A 14 -14.48 -0.03 -0.05
N ASN A 15 -15.52 -0.38 -0.79
CA ASN A 15 -16.53 -1.32 -0.33
C ASN A 15 -16.06 -2.77 -0.32
N GLU A 16 -14.95 -3.07 -0.98
CA GLU A 16 -14.47 -4.44 -1.14
C GLU A 16 -13.15 -4.71 -0.43
N VAL A 17 -12.43 -3.67 -0.01
CA VAL A 17 -11.11 -3.83 0.58
C VAL A 17 -11.10 -3.45 2.05
N LYS A 18 -10.10 -3.94 2.75
CA LYS A 18 -9.88 -3.61 4.15
C LYS A 18 -9.09 -2.31 4.24
N THR A 19 -9.68 -1.29 4.85
CA THR A 19 -9.02 -0.02 5.11
C THR A 19 -8.62 0.01 6.58
N ILE A 20 -7.36 0.27 6.87
CA ILE A 20 -6.88 0.40 8.24
C ILE A 20 -6.45 1.83 8.51
N THR A 21 -6.41 2.20 9.78
CA THR A 21 -5.97 3.53 10.20
C THR A 21 -4.43 3.60 10.19
N PRO A 22 -3.86 4.81 10.13
CA PRO A 22 -2.41 4.96 10.30
C PRO A 22 -1.92 4.34 11.61
N GLU A 23 -2.69 4.46 12.69
CA GLU A 23 -2.32 3.89 13.98
C GLU A 23 -2.23 2.36 13.93
N GLU A 24 -3.20 1.72 13.28
CA GLU A 24 -3.18 0.26 13.09
C GLU A 24 -1.97 -0.15 12.23
N ALA A 25 -1.68 0.60 11.17
CA ALA A 25 -0.53 0.33 10.31
C ALA A 25 0.78 0.48 11.08
N MET A 26 0.88 1.51 11.92
CA MET A 26 2.07 1.74 12.73
C MET A 26 2.32 0.58 13.68
N LYS A 27 1.25 0.08 14.31
CA LYS A 27 1.36 -1.05 15.22
C LYS A 27 1.86 -2.30 14.50
N LEU A 28 1.25 -2.62 13.35
CA LEU A 28 1.68 -3.77 12.56
C LEU A 28 3.14 -3.64 12.13
N ASN A 29 3.54 -2.44 11.70
CA ASN A 29 4.90 -2.21 11.24
C ASN A 29 5.92 -2.29 12.37
N SER A 30 5.61 -1.71 13.54
CA SER A 30 6.51 -1.74 14.68
C SER A 30 6.69 -3.14 15.25
N GLU A 31 5.67 -4.00 15.11
CA GLU A 31 5.71 -5.40 15.54
C GLU A 31 6.24 -6.34 14.46
N ASN A 32 6.65 -5.79 13.33
CA ASN A 32 7.15 -6.55 12.17
C ASN A 32 6.14 -7.60 11.67
N LYS A 33 4.86 -7.22 11.67
CA LYS A 33 3.76 -8.10 11.27
C LYS A 33 3.20 -7.82 9.88
N CYS A 34 3.78 -6.86 9.17
CA CYS A 34 3.31 -6.53 7.82
C CYS A 34 4.46 -6.20 6.90
N ASN A 35 4.16 -6.27 5.61
CA ASN A 35 4.96 -5.63 4.58
C ASN A 35 4.29 -4.29 4.31
N LEU A 36 4.93 -3.19 4.70
CA LEU A 36 4.39 -1.86 4.47
C LEU A 36 4.92 -1.38 3.13
N ILE A 37 4.03 -1.29 2.14
CA ILE A 37 4.42 -1.02 0.75
C ILE A 37 3.89 0.31 0.28
N ASP A 38 4.81 1.19 -0.11
CA ASP A 38 4.53 2.50 -0.70
C ASP A 38 4.38 2.34 -2.21
N ILE A 39 3.21 2.67 -2.73
CA ILE A 39 2.95 2.50 -4.17
C ILE A 39 2.92 3.84 -4.92
N ARG A 40 3.40 4.92 -4.28
CA ARG A 40 3.51 6.23 -4.95
C ARG A 40 4.56 6.18 -6.05
N ASP A 41 4.57 7.20 -6.89
CA ASP A 41 5.61 7.36 -7.90
C ASP A 41 6.92 7.77 -7.23
N GLY A 42 8.05 7.37 -7.83
CA GLY A 42 9.37 7.67 -7.27
C GLY A 42 9.61 9.16 -7.03
N VAL A 43 9.07 10.01 -7.89
CA VAL A 43 9.24 11.46 -7.76
C VAL A 43 8.56 11.98 -6.47
N GLU A 44 7.47 11.34 -6.04
CA GLU A 44 6.83 11.73 -4.78
C GLU A 44 7.71 11.41 -3.58
N LEU A 45 8.41 10.27 -3.61
CA LEU A 45 9.35 9.92 -2.55
C LEU A 45 10.54 10.89 -2.51
N GLU A 46 11.03 11.29 -3.67
CA GLU A 46 12.14 12.25 -3.75
C GLU A 46 11.76 13.60 -3.15
N LYS A 47 10.52 14.06 -3.41
CA LYS A 47 10.08 15.38 -2.96
C LYS A 47 9.61 15.41 -1.52
N LEU A 48 8.93 14.36 -1.08
CA LEU A 48 8.24 14.35 0.20
C LEU A 48 8.85 13.38 1.21
N GLY A 49 9.79 12.56 0.78
CA GLY A 49 10.43 11.56 1.62
C GLY A 49 9.71 10.23 1.60
N ALA A 50 10.38 9.20 2.09
CA ALA A 50 9.85 7.85 2.22
C ALA A 50 9.63 7.54 3.70
N ILE A 51 8.62 6.71 3.97
CA ILE A 51 8.34 6.26 5.33
C ILE A 51 9.42 5.27 5.78
N GLU A 52 9.90 5.40 7.01
CA GLU A 52 10.83 4.42 7.59
C GLU A 52 10.21 3.02 7.57
N ASN A 53 11.02 2.03 7.26
CA ASN A 53 10.62 0.62 7.22
C ASN A 53 9.51 0.31 6.20
N SER A 54 9.40 1.15 5.17
CA SER A 54 8.51 0.85 4.05
C SER A 54 9.32 0.35 2.86
N PHE A 55 8.64 -0.38 1.97
CA PHE A 55 9.22 -0.91 0.76
C PHE A 55 8.54 -0.23 -0.43
N HIS A 56 9.31 0.33 -1.35
CA HIS A 56 8.73 1.06 -2.47
C HIS A 56 8.51 0.15 -3.68
N ILE A 57 7.26 0.02 -4.09
CA ILE A 57 6.89 -0.60 -5.36
C ILE A 57 5.86 0.31 -6.01
N PRO A 58 6.24 1.02 -7.09
CA PRO A 58 5.28 1.92 -7.76
C PRO A 58 4.05 1.15 -8.23
N ARG A 59 2.91 1.81 -8.24
CA ARG A 59 1.63 1.15 -8.59
C ARG A 59 1.71 0.33 -9.88
N GLY A 60 2.38 0.86 -10.90
CA GLY A 60 2.48 0.20 -12.20
C GLY A 60 3.26 -1.11 -12.20
N LEU A 61 4.04 -1.37 -11.16
CA LEU A 61 4.85 -2.60 -11.05
C LEU A 61 4.35 -3.55 -9.96
N LEU A 62 3.30 -3.16 -9.24
CA LEU A 62 2.91 -3.87 -8.02
C LEU A 62 2.60 -5.34 -8.27
N GLU A 63 1.71 -5.64 -9.21
CA GLU A 63 1.29 -7.01 -9.46
C GLU A 63 2.47 -7.91 -9.85
N PHE A 64 3.38 -7.36 -10.64
CA PHE A 64 4.56 -8.10 -11.11
C PHE A 64 5.58 -8.33 -10.00
N SER A 65 5.63 -7.40 -9.04
CA SER A 65 6.67 -7.42 -8.01
C SER A 65 6.27 -8.17 -6.75
N ILE A 66 4.96 -8.36 -6.52
CA ILE A 66 4.48 -9.01 -5.30
C ILE A 66 4.07 -10.47 -5.51
N HIS A 67 4.05 -10.93 -6.75
CA HIS A 67 3.73 -12.32 -7.05
C HIS A 67 4.73 -13.25 -6.35
N PRO A 68 4.30 -14.42 -5.87
CA PRO A 68 5.20 -15.34 -5.15
C PRO A 68 6.49 -15.69 -5.89
N GLU A 69 6.50 -15.65 -7.22
CA GLU A 69 7.70 -15.96 -8.02
C GLU A 69 8.59 -14.75 -8.26
N SER A 70 8.23 -13.57 -7.78
CA SER A 70 9.06 -12.38 -7.96
C SER A 70 10.36 -12.49 -7.15
N SER A 71 11.39 -11.75 -7.59
CA SER A 71 12.66 -11.75 -6.88
C SER A 71 12.53 -11.19 -5.45
N TYR A 72 11.65 -10.22 -5.23
CA TYR A 72 11.44 -9.66 -3.89
C TYR A 72 10.93 -10.71 -2.90
N VAL A 73 10.01 -11.57 -3.36
CA VAL A 73 9.48 -12.64 -2.51
C VAL A 73 10.49 -13.76 -2.37
N GLN A 74 11.13 -14.16 -3.47
CA GLN A 74 12.11 -15.26 -3.45
C GLN A 74 13.33 -14.92 -2.60
N ASN A 75 13.71 -13.63 -2.55
CA ASN A 75 14.86 -13.18 -1.75
C ASN A 75 14.45 -12.75 -0.33
N ASN A 76 13.22 -13.05 0.09
CA ASN A 76 12.70 -12.76 1.43
C ASN A 76 12.65 -11.28 1.79
N GLN A 77 12.60 -10.40 0.80
CA GLN A 77 12.40 -8.97 1.03
C GLN A 77 10.94 -8.66 1.30
N ILE A 78 10.04 -9.48 0.77
CA ILE A 78 8.60 -9.45 1.06
C ILE A 78 8.21 -10.83 1.56
N ASP A 79 7.58 -10.88 2.72
CA ASP A 79 7.12 -12.12 3.34
C ASP A 79 5.61 -12.23 3.19
N LEU A 80 5.15 -13.08 2.28
CA LEU A 80 3.72 -13.21 2.00
C LEU A 80 2.92 -13.87 3.13
N ASN A 81 3.59 -14.36 4.17
CA ASN A 81 2.90 -14.85 5.36
C ASN A 81 2.45 -13.71 6.27
N LYS A 82 2.97 -12.51 6.05
CA LYS A 82 2.56 -11.33 6.79
C LYS A 82 1.48 -10.58 6.03
N GLU A 83 0.78 -9.68 6.72
CA GLU A 83 -0.19 -8.83 6.07
C GLU A 83 0.52 -7.88 5.09
N THR A 84 -0.06 -7.70 3.91
CA THR A 84 0.43 -6.72 2.94
C THR A 84 -0.37 -5.44 3.13
N VAL A 85 0.31 -4.37 3.54
CA VAL A 85 -0.31 -3.08 3.82
C VAL A 85 0.17 -2.07 2.78
N LEU A 86 -0.74 -1.62 1.93
CA LEU A 86 -0.42 -0.68 0.85
C LEU A 86 -0.76 0.74 1.26
N PHE A 87 0.02 1.71 0.80
CA PHE A 87 -0.38 3.11 0.94
C PHE A 87 0.08 3.94 -0.26
N CYS A 88 -0.64 5.01 -0.50
CA CYS A 88 -0.29 6.00 -1.51
C CYS A 88 -0.33 7.38 -0.87
N ALA A 89 -0.52 8.45 -1.65
CA ALA A 89 -0.52 9.80 -1.08
C ALA A 89 -1.73 10.08 -0.20
N ALA A 90 -2.94 9.72 -0.68
CA ALA A 90 -4.20 10.08 0.00
C ALA A 90 -5.19 8.91 0.13
N GLY A 91 -4.89 7.75 -0.38
CA GLY A 91 -5.72 6.55 -0.22
C GLY A 91 -6.47 6.07 -1.47
N GLY A 92 -6.48 6.84 -2.55
CA GLY A 92 -7.21 6.45 -3.76
C GLY A 92 -6.53 5.33 -4.53
N ARG A 93 -5.28 5.54 -4.90
CA ARG A 93 -4.51 4.55 -5.65
C ARG A 93 -4.36 3.25 -4.86
N SER A 94 -4.19 3.36 -3.53
CA SER A 94 -4.02 2.17 -2.70
C SER A 94 -5.30 1.37 -2.54
N ALA A 95 -6.47 2.03 -2.55
CA ALA A 95 -7.76 1.32 -2.55
C ALA A 95 -7.89 0.49 -3.83
N LEU A 96 -7.59 1.09 -4.99
CA LEU A 96 -7.63 0.38 -6.27
C LEU A 96 -6.63 -0.77 -6.30
N ALA A 97 -5.43 -0.54 -5.78
CA ALA A 97 -4.39 -1.56 -5.73
C ALA A 97 -4.77 -2.73 -4.83
N ALA A 98 -5.33 -2.45 -3.66
CA ALA A 98 -5.77 -3.48 -2.73
C ALA A 98 -6.85 -4.35 -3.37
N LYS A 99 -7.78 -3.73 -4.09
CA LYS A 99 -8.82 -4.47 -4.82
C LYS A 99 -8.19 -5.42 -5.84
N THR A 100 -7.21 -4.93 -6.61
CA THR A 100 -6.52 -5.75 -7.61
C THR A 100 -5.80 -6.92 -6.97
N LEU A 101 -5.07 -6.70 -5.87
CA LEU A 101 -4.38 -7.79 -5.18
C LEU A 101 -5.36 -8.83 -4.64
N LYS A 102 -6.52 -8.37 -4.15
CA LYS A 102 -7.57 -9.28 -3.71
C LYS A 102 -8.06 -10.15 -4.88
N GLU A 103 -8.23 -9.56 -6.06
CA GLU A 103 -8.61 -10.29 -7.26
C GLU A 103 -7.53 -11.30 -7.68
N MET A 104 -6.25 -11.02 -7.41
CA MET A 104 -5.17 -11.96 -7.66
C MET A 104 -5.17 -13.15 -6.70
N GLY A 105 -5.92 -13.06 -5.59
CA GLY A 105 -5.99 -14.11 -4.61
C GLY A 105 -5.33 -13.81 -3.27
N PHE A 106 -4.83 -12.59 -3.08
CA PHE A 106 -4.28 -12.19 -1.78
C PHE A 106 -5.41 -12.07 -0.77
N LYS A 107 -5.26 -12.73 0.37
CA LYS A 107 -6.27 -12.72 1.44
C LYS A 107 -5.95 -11.72 2.54
N ASN A 108 -4.66 -11.52 2.80
CA ASN A 108 -4.17 -10.66 3.88
C ASN A 108 -3.64 -9.35 3.30
N VAL A 109 -4.53 -8.57 2.71
CA VAL A 109 -4.15 -7.28 2.12
C VAL A 109 -5.07 -6.18 2.66
N SER A 110 -4.47 -5.06 2.99
CA SER A 110 -5.19 -3.86 3.42
C SER A 110 -4.49 -2.63 2.86
N HIS A 111 -5.13 -1.47 3.02
CA HIS A 111 -4.47 -0.21 2.67
C HIS A 111 -4.74 0.82 3.76
N VAL A 112 -3.87 1.83 3.82
CA VAL A 112 -3.95 2.85 4.88
C VAL A 112 -4.86 3.98 4.44
N GLY A 113 -5.94 4.21 5.17
CA GLY A 113 -6.85 5.34 4.92
C GLY A 113 -6.13 6.65 5.14
N GLY A 114 -6.32 7.61 4.22
CA GLY A 114 -5.65 8.90 4.29
C GLY A 114 -4.23 8.91 3.75
N GLY A 115 -3.61 7.75 3.57
CA GLY A 115 -2.31 7.61 2.95
C GLY A 115 -1.17 8.35 3.64
N PHE A 116 -0.13 8.64 2.86
CA PHE A 116 1.11 9.26 3.36
C PHE A 116 0.85 10.54 4.16
N GLY A 117 -0.01 11.42 3.66
CA GLY A 117 -0.28 12.69 4.35
C GLY A 117 -0.77 12.48 5.77
N LEU A 118 -1.77 11.62 5.94
CA LEU A 118 -2.31 11.33 7.26
C LEU A 118 -1.33 10.54 8.12
N MET A 119 -0.57 9.62 7.51
CA MET A 119 0.45 8.86 8.22
C MET A 119 1.49 9.79 8.87
N ILE A 120 1.95 10.80 8.13
CA ILE A 120 2.90 11.77 8.68
C ILE A 120 2.28 12.56 9.83
N GLN A 121 1.03 13.00 9.70
CA GLN A 121 0.33 13.71 10.78
C GLN A 121 0.22 12.85 12.04
N LYS A 122 0.13 11.55 11.89
CA LYS A 122 -0.04 10.62 13.00
C LYS A 122 1.28 10.09 13.57
N GLY A 123 2.40 10.59 13.08
CA GLY A 123 3.69 10.32 13.70
C GLY A 123 4.62 9.36 12.98
N PHE A 124 4.28 8.91 11.78
CA PHE A 124 5.23 8.13 10.99
C PHE A 124 6.45 8.99 10.65
N LYS A 125 7.62 8.40 10.70
CA LYS A 125 8.86 9.09 10.40
C LYS A 125 9.29 8.82 8.98
N THR A 126 9.91 9.83 8.36
CA THR A 126 10.53 9.66 7.05
C THR A 126 12.00 9.36 7.21
N LYS A 127 12.53 8.59 6.29
CA LYS A 127 13.99 8.39 6.18
C LYS A 127 14.53 9.37 5.15
N THR A 128 15.72 9.83 5.39
CA THR A 128 16.41 10.77 4.52
C THR A 128 17.41 10.07 3.63
#